data_ce35a49a9afb1eaedcf72dd1d37b29a1
#
_entry.id   ce35a49a9afb1eaedcf72dd1d37b29a1
#
_cell.length_a   1.000
_cell.length_b   1.000
_cell.length_c   1.000
_cell.angle_alpha   90.00
_cell.angle_beta   90.00
_cell.angle_gamma   90.00
#
_symmetry.space_group_name_H-M   'P 1'
#
loop_
_entity.id
_entity.type
_entity.pdbx_description
1 polymer ?
#
loop_
_entity_poly.entity_id
_entity_poly.type
_entity_poly.pdbx_seq_one_letter_code
_entity_poly.pdbx_strand_id
1 'polypeptide(L)'
;VTEQILYPYVYVDEPHLSEICINIISNAVKYTNAGGTISCKVAQRPCEKEDWCDMIISITDNGIGMAEEFQKHIFEAFERERTATITQIEGSGIGMGIVKKLVDLMGGTIEVESKLGEGSTFTVTIPCKKASKEEALEKKNQNPRSKKSLKGVRVLVVEDNDINAEIATELLKEEGCIVEVATDGAACISMIEKADADYYKMILMDIQMPVMDGFDTTLTIRKMKDDKKAMLPIIAMTANAFAEDRQKALSVGMNDHVAKPVDMNILAPTMMKYL
;
A
#
# COMPACT_ATOMS: atom_id res chain seq x y z
N VAL A 1 -14.83 13.58 1.46
CA VAL A 1 -15.33 14.97 1.50
C VAL A 1 -14.45 15.75 2.46
N THR A 2 -13.68 16.71 1.93
CA THR A 2 -12.80 17.59 2.70
C THR A 2 -13.63 18.69 3.35
N GLU A 3 -13.80 18.64 4.67
CA GLU A 3 -14.41 19.73 5.44
C GLU A 3 -13.29 20.50 6.15
N GLN A 4 -13.12 21.79 5.81
CA GLN A 4 -12.20 22.75 6.44
C GLN A 4 -10.71 22.37 6.48
N ILE A 5 -10.07 22.35 5.32
CA ILE A 5 -8.61 22.37 5.24
C ILE A 5 -8.15 23.85 5.40
N LEU A 6 -7.56 24.16 6.54
CA LEU A 6 -7.06 25.51 6.87
C LEU A 6 -5.65 25.74 6.33
N TYR A 7 -4.85 24.68 6.32
CA TYR A 7 -3.42 24.68 5.94
C TYR A 7 -3.20 23.63 4.84
N PRO A 8 -3.10 24.04 3.57
CA PRO A 8 -3.03 23.09 2.43
C PRO A 8 -1.74 22.30 2.39
N TYR A 9 -0.70 22.74 3.10
CA TYR A 9 0.60 22.06 3.16
C TYR A 9 0.99 21.81 4.61
N VAL A 10 1.27 20.55 4.94
CA VAL A 10 1.72 20.13 6.27
C VAL A 10 2.81 19.06 6.13
N TYR A 11 3.69 18.96 7.11
CA TYR A 11 4.62 17.85 7.25
C TYR A 11 3.95 16.71 8.02
N VAL A 12 3.90 15.54 7.43
CA VAL A 12 3.38 14.32 8.05
C VAL A 12 4.24 13.11 7.64
N ASP A 13 4.29 12.10 8.48
CA ASP A 13 4.86 10.80 8.10
C ASP A 13 3.81 10.04 7.27
N GLU A 14 3.94 10.16 5.94
CA GLU A 14 3.00 9.59 4.98
C GLU A 14 2.86 8.05 5.08
N PRO A 15 3.96 7.26 5.17
CA PRO A 15 3.87 5.81 5.38
C PRO A 15 3.04 5.42 6.60
N HIS A 16 3.34 5.98 7.78
CA HIS A 16 2.61 5.67 9.01
C HIS A 16 1.15 6.13 8.94
N LEU A 17 0.88 7.31 8.38
CA LEU A 17 -0.48 7.80 8.20
C LEU A 17 -1.30 6.90 7.28
N SER A 18 -0.70 6.46 6.18
CA SER A 18 -1.32 5.53 5.22
C SER A 18 -1.65 4.19 5.89
N GLU A 19 -0.74 3.63 6.67
CA GLU A 19 -0.95 2.38 7.41
C GLU A 19 -2.09 2.51 8.43
N ILE A 20 -2.17 3.62 9.16
CA ILE A 20 -3.30 3.94 10.06
C ILE A 20 -4.62 3.92 9.29
N CYS A 21 -4.71 4.69 8.20
CA CYS A 21 -5.93 4.80 7.40
C CYS A 21 -6.35 3.45 6.78
N ILE A 22 -5.41 2.69 6.21
CA ILE A 22 -5.68 1.38 5.60
C ILE A 22 -6.24 0.41 6.64
N ASN A 23 -5.66 0.32 7.84
CA ASN A 23 -6.15 -0.56 8.89
C ASN A 23 -7.58 -0.21 9.32
N ILE A 24 -7.89 1.07 9.51
CA ILE A 24 -9.24 1.50 9.91
C ILE A 24 -10.24 1.28 8.78
N ILE A 25 -9.92 1.65 7.53
CA ILE A 25 -10.80 1.48 6.37
C ILE A 25 -11.04 -0.01 6.09
N SER A 26 -10.00 -0.85 6.16
CA SER A 26 -10.14 -2.30 6.00
C SER A 26 -11.09 -2.89 7.03
N ASN A 27 -11.02 -2.45 8.29
CA ASN A 27 -11.99 -2.86 9.31
C ASN A 27 -13.41 -2.37 8.98
N ALA A 28 -13.57 -1.11 8.57
CA ALA A 28 -14.86 -0.57 8.17
C ALA A 28 -15.49 -1.39 7.02
N VAL A 29 -14.71 -1.72 5.98
CA VAL A 29 -15.18 -2.58 4.86
C VAL A 29 -15.57 -3.97 5.36
N LYS A 30 -14.76 -4.56 6.23
CA LYS A 30 -14.95 -5.90 6.74
C LYS A 30 -16.20 -6.06 7.61
N TYR A 31 -16.54 -5.05 8.37
CA TYR A 31 -17.65 -5.09 9.33
C TYR A 31 -18.91 -4.33 8.86
N THR A 32 -18.91 -3.82 7.64
CA THR A 32 -20.07 -3.21 6.99
C THR A 32 -20.71 -4.19 6.03
N ASN A 33 -22.02 -4.40 6.17
CA ASN A 33 -22.76 -5.29 5.28
C ASN A 33 -22.86 -4.72 3.84
N ALA A 34 -23.11 -5.60 2.87
CA ALA A 34 -23.34 -5.20 1.48
C ALA A 34 -24.47 -4.15 1.40
N GLY A 35 -24.21 -3.06 0.67
CA GLY A 35 -25.12 -1.91 0.57
C GLY A 35 -24.96 -0.88 1.70
N GLY A 36 -24.05 -1.12 2.66
CA GLY A 36 -23.70 -0.14 3.69
C GLY A 36 -22.86 1.03 3.16
N THR A 37 -22.56 1.96 4.03
CA THR A 37 -21.84 3.20 3.69
C THR A 37 -20.64 3.37 4.60
N ILE A 38 -19.52 3.74 3.99
CA ILE A 38 -18.29 4.14 4.69
C ILE A 38 -17.97 5.56 4.24
N SER A 39 -17.69 6.46 5.18
CA SER A 39 -17.29 7.82 4.89
C SER A 39 -15.97 8.17 5.57
N CYS A 40 -15.14 8.93 4.87
CA CYS A 40 -13.90 9.46 5.40
C CYS A 40 -13.95 11.00 5.31
N LYS A 41 -13.69 11.66 6.43
CA LYS A 41 -13.62 13.12 6.53
C LYS A 41 -12.26 13.52 7.03
N VAL A 42 -11.71 14.58 6.45
CA VAL A 42 -10.45 15.19 6.90
C VAL A 42 -10.71 16.65 7.21
N ALA A 43 -10.32 17.05 8.40
CA ALA A 43 -10.41 18.42 8.88
C ALA A 43 -9.10 18.85 9.53
N GLN A 44 -8.92 20.14 9.73
CA GLN A 44 -7.79 20.70 10.46
C GLN A 44 -8.30 21.71 11.48
N ARG A 45 -7.64 21.78 12.62
CA ARG A 45 -7.85 22.86 13.60
C ARG A 45 -6.52 23.47 14.03
N PRO A 46 -6.48 24.76 14.38
CA PRO A 46 -5.31 25.35 15.02
C PRO A 46 -5.00 24.62 16.33
N CYS A 47 -3.72 24.46 16.65
CA CYS A 47 -3.29 24.01 17.98
C CYS A 47 -2.53 25.13 18.72
N GLU A 48 -2.27 24.95 20.02
CA GLU A 48 -1.59 25.97 20.85
C GLU A 48 -0.14 26.22 20.42
N LYS A 49 0.48 25.25 19.75
CA LYS A 49 1.85 25.34 19.30
C LYS A 49 1.91 26.16 18.01
N GLU A 50 2.66 27.25 18.01
CA GLU A 50 2.91 28.08 16.83
C GLU A 50 3.50 27.22 15.69
N ASP A 51 3.13 27.48 14.44
CA ASP A 51 3.49 26.68 13.24
C ASP A 51 2.99 25.23 13.19
N TRP A 52 2.11 24.84 14.10
CA TRP A 52 1.49 23.53 14.08
C TRP A 52 -0.03 23.61 13.90
N CYS A 53 -0.62 22.51 13.47
CA CYS A 53 -2.08 22.30 13.45
C CYS A 53 -2.37 20.83 13.76
N ASP A 54 -3.56 20.56 14.23
CA ASP A 54 -4.07 19.20 14.34
C ASP A 54 -4.76 18.81 13.04
N MET A 55 -4.34 17.70 12.44
CA MET A 55 -5.07 17.05 11.37
C MET A 55 -5.99 16.00 11.99
N ILE A 56 -7.27 16.06 11.66
CA ILE A 56 -8.31 15.18 12.19
C ILE A 56 -8.86 14.36 11.04
N ILE A 57 -8.78 13.04 11.16
CA ILE A 57 -9.30 12.08 10.19
C ILE A 57 -10.37 11.26 10.89
N SER A 58 -11.61 11.36 10.41
CA SER A 58 -12.75 10.59 10.92
C SER A 58 -13.23 9.60 9.86
N ILE A 59 -13.23 8.31 10.20
CA ILE A 59 -13.71 7.23 9.35
C ILE A 59 -14.93 6.63 10.03
N THR A 60 -16.07 6.76 9.37
CA THR A 60 -17.39 6.33 9.88
C THR A 60 -17.96 5.26 8.98
N ASP A 61 -18.45 4.19 9.56
CA ASP A 61 -19.22 3.13 8.92
C ASP A 61 -20.60 2.98 9.55
N ASN A 62 -21.54 2.42 8.81
CA ASN A 62 -22.86 2.02 9.32
C ASN A 62 -22.97 0.50 9.42
N GLY A 63 -21.89 -0.16 9.81
CA GLY A 63 -21.77 -1.59 9.95
C GLY A 63 -22.42 -2.15 11.23
N ILE A 64 -21.93 -3.30 11.68
CA ILE A 64 -22.48 -3.98 12.85
C ILE A 64 -22.27 -3.24 14.17
N GLY A 65 -21.35 -2.28 14.23
CA GLY A 65 -20.96 -1.60 15.47
C GLY A 65 -20.31 -2.54 16.49
N MET A 66 -20.06 -2.02 17.69
CA MET A 66 -19.39 -2.74 18.77
C MET A 66 -20.07 -2.52 20.10
N ALA A 67 -20.05 -3.56 20.97
CA ALA A 67 -20.50 -3.45 22.34
C ALA A 67 -19.60 -2.49 23.13
N GLU A 68 -20.17 -1.74 24.08
CA GLU A 68 -19.48 -0.74 24.90
C GLU A 68 -18.26 -1.32 25.64
N GLU A 69 -18.40 -2.56 26.12
CA GLU A 69 -17.33 -3.26 26.84
C GLU A 69 -16.13 -3.54 25.94
N PHE A 70 -16.36 -3.92 24.66
CA PHE A 70 -15.31 -4.20 23.71
C PHE A 70 -14.57 -2.92 23.25
N GLN A 71 -15.27 -1.80 23.16
CA GLN A 71 -14.65 -0.52 22.78
C GLN A 71 -13.49 -0.11 23.70
N LYS A 72 -13.54 -0.51 24.99
CA LYS A 72 -12.49 -0.20 25.98
C LYS A 72 -11.19 -0.93 25.68
N HIS A 73 -11.26 -2.06 24.96
CA HIS A 73 -10.13 -2.97 24.73
C HIS A 73 -9.74 -3.07 23.24
N ILE A 74 -10.44 -2.38 22.32
CA ILE A 74 -10.23 -2.52 20.88
C ILE A 74 -8.79 -2.21 20.42
N PHE A 75 -8.06 -1.42 21.19
CA PHE A 75 -6.67 -1.06 20.90
C PHE A 75 -5.66 -2.01 21.54
N GLU A 76 -6.10 -3.01 22.31
CA GLU A 76 -5.24 -4.03 22.89
C GLU A 76 -4.92 -5.09 21.82
N ALA A 77 -3.68 -5.60 21.84
CA ALA A 77 -3.26 -6.58 20.85
C ALA A 77 -3.97 -7.94 21.09
N PHE A 78 -4.42 -8.58 20.00
CA PHE A 78 -5.11 -9.88 19.98
C PHE A 78 -6.55 -9.87 20.54
N GLU A 79 -7.11 -8.70 20.86
CA GLU A 79 -8.50 -8.61 21.28
C GLU A 79 -9.45 -8.71 20.08
N ARG A 80 -10.51 -9.52 20.26
CA ARG A 80 -11.58 -9.71 19.26
C ARG A 80 -12.89 -9.86 19.98
N GLU A 81 -13.93 -9.19 19.49
CA GLU A 81 -15.28 -9.39 19.98
C GLU A 81 -15.79 -10.80 19.58
N ARG A 82 -16.08 -11.63 20.58
CA ARG A 82 -16.55 -13.02 20.40
C ARG A 82 -18.06 -13.07 20.42
N THR A 83 -18.73 -12.63 19.38
CA THR A 83 -20.17 -12.86 19.19
C THR A 83 -20.37 -13.90 18.08
N ALA A 84 -21.50 -14.64 18.15
CA ALA A 84 -21.80 -15.73 17.19
C ALA A 84 -21.79 -15.29 15.72
N THR A 85 -22.02 -14.00 15.46
CA THR A 85 -22.04 -13.42 14.11
C THR A 85 -20.63 -13.06 13.62
N ILE A 86 -19.69 -12.79 14.52
CA ILE A 86 -18.33 -12.29 14.22
C ILE A 86 -17.32 -13.44 14.08
N THR A 87 -17.63 -14.63 14.60
CA THR A 87 -16.76 -15.82 14.55
C THR A 87 -16.42 -16.29 13.13
N GLN A 88 -17.19 -15.90 12.12
CA GLN A 88 -16.95 -16.26 10.71
C GLN A 88 -16.05 -15.23 9.96
N ILE A 89 -15.70 -14.10 10.59
CA ILE A 89 -14.92 -13.04 9.94
C ILE A 89 -13.45 -13.23 10.31
N GLU A 90 -12.60 -13.62 9.37
CA GLU A 90 -11.15 -13.80 9.58
C GLU A 90 -10.45 -12.48 9.91
N GLY A 91 -9.50 -12.52 10.85
CA GLY A 91 -8.65 -11.37 11.21
C GLY A 91 -7.75 -11.69 12.41
N SER A 92 -6.53 -11.19 12.40
CA SER A 92 -5.52 -11.44 13.44
C SER A 92 -5.79 -10.73 14.79
N GLY A 93 -6.66 -9.72 14.82
CA GLY A 93 -6.86 -8.87 16.00
C GLY A 93 -5.68 -7.94 16.31
N ILE A 94 -4.72 -7.78 15.39
CA ILE A 94 -3.49 -7.00 15.62
C ILE A 94 -3.63 -5.57 15.07
N GLY A 95 -4.45 -5.36 14.03
CA GLY A 95 -4.51 -4.11 13.26
C GLY A 95 -4.77 -2.86 14.10
N MET A 96 -5.73 -2.89 15.04
CA MET A 96 -6.05 -1.72 15.87
C MET A 96 -4.98 -1.44 16.92
N GLY A 97 -4.29 -2.47 17.41
CA GLY A 97 -3.11 -2.30 18.28
C GLY A 97 -1.94 -1.63 17.54
N ILE A 98 -1.74 -1.95 16.25
CA ILE A 98 -0.76 -1.27 15.39
C ILE A 98 -1.17 0.19 15.20
N VAL A 99 -2.43 0.46 14.85
CA VAL A 99 -2.96 1.83 14.69
C VAL A 99 -2.66 2.67 15.93
N LYS A 100 -2.99 2.16 17.13
CA LYS A 100 -2.73 2.87 18.39
C LYS A 100 -1.25 3.22 18.55
N LYS A 101 -0.34 2.26 18.32
CA LYS A 101 1.10 2.47 18.42
C LYS A 101 1.62 3.51 17.42
N LEU A 102 1.14 3.48 16.18
CA LEU A 102 1.55 4.45 15.15
C LEU A 102 1.04 5.85 15.48
N VAL A 103 -0.22 5.97 15.93
CA VAL A 103 -0.79 7.25 16.38
C VAL A 103 0.01 7.81 17.55
N ASP A 104 0.35 6.99 18.54
CA ASP A 104 1.17 7.40 19.69
C ASP A 104 2.58 7.82 19.26
N LEU A 105 3.21 7.09 18.33
CA LEU A 105 4.52 7.43 17.75
C LEU A 105 4.50 8.80 17.04
N MET A 106 3.38 9.12 16.38
CA MET A 106 3.16 10.41 15.71
C MET A 106 2.74 11.53 16.70
N GLY A 107 2.65 11.22 18.00
CA GLY A 107 2.23 12.17 19.03
C GLY A 107 0.76 12.55 18.98
N GLY A 108 -0.06 11.73 18.35
CA GLY A 108 -1.50 11.94 18.16
C GLY A 108 -2.39 11.23 19.16
N THR A 109 -3.68 11.26 18.90
CA THR A 109 -4.71 10.53 19.66
C THR A 109 -5.64 9.79 18.71
N ILE A 110 -6.20 8.67 19.17
CA ILE A 110 -7.27 7.96 18.48
C ILE A 110 -8.41 7.71 19.44
N GLU A 111 -9.62 7.98 18.98
CA GLU A 111 -10.87 7.77 19.70
C GLU A 111 -11.80 6.90 18.86
N VAL A 112 -12.70 6.18 19.53
CA VAL A 112 -13.73 5.36 18.90
C VAL A 112 -15.07 5.64 19.54
N GLU A 113 -16.08 5.87 18.71
CA GLU A 113 -17.48 5.92 19.07
C GLU A 113 -18.21 4.85 18.26
N SER A 114 -18.89 3.94 18.95
CA SER A 114 -19.60 2.85 18.28
C SER A 114 -20.84 2.45 19.06
N LYS A 115 -21.84 1.97 18.32
CA LYS A 115 -23.04 1.40 18.92
C LYS A 115 -23.47 0.18 18.13
N LEU A 116 -23.75 -0.89 18.83
CA LEU A 116 -24.14 -2.17 18.25
C LEU A 116 -25.37 -1.99 17.34
N GLY A 117 -25.26 -2.40 16.07
CA GLY A 117 -26.28 -2.27 15.03
C GLY A 117 -26.35 -0.88 14.36
N GLU A 118 -25.55 0.11 14.77
CA GLU A 118 -25.56 1.47 14.19
C GLU A 118 -24.26 1.81 13.46
N GLY A 119 -23.16 1.08 13.73
CA GLY A 119 -21.85 1.30 13.12
C GLY A 119 -20.82 1.88 14.05
N SER A 120 -19.70 2.35 13.48
CA SER A 120 -18.57 2.89 14.24
C SER A 120 -17.98 4.14 13.60
N THR A 121 -17.42 5.00 14.43
CA THR A 121 -16.62 6.15 14.01
C THR A 121 -15.28 6.11 14.72
N PHE A 122 -14.21 6.04 13.94
CA PHE A 122 -12.84 6.21 14.44
C PHE A 122 -12.35 7.60 14.11
N THR A 123 -11.87 8.32 15.10
CA THR A 123 -11.32 9.67 14.94
C THR A 123 -9.86 9.69 15.35
N VAL A 124 -8.99 9.95 14.39
CA VAL A 124 -7.54 10.08 14.56
C VAL A 124 -7.17 11.55 14.50
N THR A 125 -6.44 12.04 15.49
CA THR A 125 -5.90 13.41 15.53
C THR A 125 -4.39 13.35 15.55
N ILE A 126 -3.73 13.94 14.56
CA ILE A 126 -2.26 13.97 14.42
C ILE A 126 -1.79 15.42 14.41
N PRO A 127 -0.86 15.80 15.30
CA PRO A 127 -0.22 17.11 15.24
C PRO A 127 0.73 17.18 14.05
N CYS A 128 0.52 18.15 13.17
CA CYS A 128 1.30 18.36 11.97
C CYS A 128 1.97 19.72 11.98
N LYS A 129 3.25 19.79 11.58
CA LYS A 129 3.89 21.08 11.37
C LYS A 129 3.39 21.68 10.06
N LYS A 130 2.99 22.95 10.07
CA LYS A 130 2.62 23.68 8.86
C LYS A 130 3.82 23.80 7.91
N ALA A 131 3.56 23.77 6.62
CA ALA A 131 4.55 23.99 5.58
C ALA A 131 4.11 25.13 4.67
N SER A 132 5.07 25.85 4.10
CA SER A 132 4.78 26.80 3.05
C SER A 132 4.60 26.07 1.70
N LYS A 133 4.03 26.78 0.73
CA LYS A 133 3.93 26.25 -0.65
C LYS A 133 5.32 26.04 -1.27
N GLU A 134 6.23 26.92 -0.97
CA GLU A 134 7.63 26.88 -1.45
C GLU A 134 8.33 25.64 -0.91
N GLU A 135 8.27 25.41 0.41
CA GLU A 135 8.83 24.21 1.05
C GLU A 135 8.25 22.90 0.50
N ALA A 136 6.93 22.87 0.26
CA ALA A 136 6.26 21.71 -0.34
C ALA A 136 6.72 21.46 -1.78
N LEU A 137 6.92 22.51 -2.58
CA LEU A 137 7.44 22.43 -3.94
C LEU A 137 8.91 22.03 -3.97
N GLU A 138 9.73 22.58 -3.06
CA GLU A 138 11.16 22.21 -2.94
C GLU A 138 11.33 20.74 -2.57
N LYS A 139 10.54 20.21 -1.62
CA LYS A 139 10.55 18.78 -1.31
C LYS A 139 10.08 17.91 -2.48
N LYS A 140 9.07 18.37 -3.22
CA LYS A 140 8.63 17.69 -4.43
C LYS A 140 9.71 17.68 -5.50
N ASN A 141 10.51 18.74 -5.61
CA ASN A 141 11.63 18.87 -6.53
C ASN A 141 12.93 18.19 -6.03
N GLN A 142 13.09 18.03 -4.71
CA GLN A 142 14.22 17.29 -4.08
C GLN A 142 13.94 15.78 -3.99
N ASN A 143 12.70 15.34 -4.25
CA ASN A 143 12.41 13.93 -4.43
C ASN A 143 13.24 13.43 -5.65
N PRO A 144 14.04 12.35 -5.53
CA PRO A 144 14.90 11.87 -6.63
C PRO A 144 14.16 11.61 -7.95
N ARG A 145 12.83 11.65 -7.92
CA ARG A 145 11.94 11.61 -9.10
C ARG A 145 12.27 12.67 -10.17
N SER A 146 12.90 13.80 -9.81
CA SER A 146 13.16 14.89 -10.78
C SER A 146 14.38 14.67 -11.67
N LYS A 147 15.23 13.65 -11.44
CA LYS A 147 16.44 13.38 -12.22
C LYS A 147 16.45 12.12 -13.06
N LYS A 148 15.62 11.12 -12.74
CA LYS A 148 15.45 9.91 -13.56
C LYS A 148 13.96 9.80 -13.94
N SER A 149 13.67 9.73 -15.21
CA SER A 149 12.31 9.53 -15.74
C SER A 149 12.16 8.06 -16.12
N LEU A 150 11.01 7.47 -15.83
CA LEU A 150 10.65 6.13 -16.32
C LEU A 150 10.24 6.14 -17.80
N LYS A 151 10.26 7.31 -18.45
CA LYS A 151 9.86 7.48 -19.84
C LYS A 151 10.70 6.60 -20.78
N GLY A 152 10.01 5.73 -21.52
CA GLY A 152 10.63 4.83 -22.48
C GLY A 152 11.24 3.57 -21.85
N VAL A 153 11.16 3.38 -20.54
CA VAL A 153 11.60 2.15 -19.87
C VAL A 153 10.64 1.02 -20.26
N ARG A 154 11.18 -0.07 -20.81
CA ARG A 154 10.40 -1.28 -21.14
C ARG A 154 10.29 -2.18 -19.92
N VAL A 155 9.06 -2.42 -19.51
CA VAL A 155 8.72 -3.24 -18.33
C VAL A 155 7.88 -4.43 -18.78
N LEU A 156 8.24 -5.62 -18.32
CA LEU A 156 7.41 -6.81 -18.45
C LEU A 156 6.63 -7.01 -17.15
N VAL A 157 5.33 -6.89 -17.20
CA VAL A 157 4.40 -7.19 -16.09
C VAL A 157 3.99 -8.65 -16.21
N VAL A 158 4.13 -9.42 -15.14
CA VAL A 158 3.75 -10.84 -15.08
C VAL A 158 2.66 -10.97 -14.03
N GLU A 159 1.44 -11.22 -14.48
CA GLU A 159 0.23 -11.21 -13.66
C GLU A 159 -0.83 -12.08 -14.33
N ASP A 160 -1.43 -13.00 -13.56
CA ASP A 160 -2.45 -13.92 -14.07
C ASP A 160 -3.88 -13.35 -14.02
N ASN A 161 -4.09 -12.27 -13.26
CA ASN A 161 -5.37 -11.59 -13.18
C ASN A 161 -5.40 -10.39 -14.14
N ASP A 162 -6.29 -10.44 -15.15
CA ASP A 162 -6.39 -9.41 -16.19
C ASP A 162 -6.64 -8.01 -15.63
N ILE A 163 -7.45 -7.87 -14.56
CA ILE A 163 -7.75 -6.58 -13.95
C ILE A 163 -6.51 -5.99 -13.27
N ASN A 164 -5.77 -6.81 -12.52
CA ASN A 164 -4.53 -6.38 -11.87
C ASN A 164 -3.47 -5.99 -12.92
N ALA A 165 -3.35 -6.77 -14.01
CA ALA A 165 -2.46 -6.50 -15.11
C ALA A 165 -2.80 -5.18 -15.81
N GLU A 166 -4.10 -4.91 -16.04
CA GLU A 166 -4.57 -3.67 -16.63
C GLU A 166 -4.25 -2.46 -15.73
N ILE A 167 -4.55 -2.54 -14.42
CA ILE A 167 -4.24 -1.49 -13.45
C ILE A 167 -2.75 -1.18 -13.43
N ALA A 168 -1.90 -2.19 -13.27
CA ALA A 168 -0.45 -2.00 -13.25
C ALA A 168 0.07 -1.40 -14.57
N THR A 169 -0.49 -1.84 -15.71
CA THR A 169 -0.13 -1.36 -17.03
C THR A 169 -0.47 0.12 -17.22
N GLU A 170 -1.68 0.54 -16.85
CA GLU A 170 -2.09 1.94 -16.99
C GLU A 170 -1.27 2.86 -16.07
N LEU A 171 -1.05 2.48 -14.82
CA LEU A 171 -0.20 3.23 -13.89
C LEU A 171 1.24 3.42 -14.41
N LEU A 172 1.83 2.39 -15.01
CA LEU A 172 3.16 2.45 -15.60
C LEU A 172 3.20 3.30 -16.88
N LYS A 173 2.16 3.23 -17.72
CA LYS A 173 2.03 4.06 -18.92
C LYS A 173 1.90 5.53 -18.58
N GLU A 174 1.19 5.90 -17.52
CA GLU A 174 1.09 7.28 -17.04
C GLU A 174 2.48 7.86 -16.68
N GLU A 175 3.39 7.03 -16.18
CA GLU A 175 4.79 7.40 -15.93
C GLU A 175 5.66 7.35 -17.20
N GLY A 176 5.08 6.99 -18.35
CA GLY A 176 5.74 6.94 -19.66
C GLY A 176 6.50 5.66 -19.97
N CYS A 177 6.29 4.58 -19.20
CA CYS A 177 6.83 3.25 -19.48
C CYS A 177 6.22 2.64 -20.75
N ILE A 178 6.97 1.73 -21.39
CA ILE A 178 6.48 0.83 -22.42
C ILE A 178 6.23 -0.51 -21.74
N VAL A 179 4.99 -0.97 -21.69
CA VAL A 179 4.58 -2.13 -20.92
C VAL A 179 4.14 -3.27 -21.83
N GLU A 180 4.63 -4.46 -21.56
CA GLU A 180 4.14 -5.72 -22.11
C GLU A 180 3.69 -6.61 -20.94
N VAL A 181 2.71 -7.48 -21.17
CA VAL A 181 2.13 -8.34 -20.14
C VAL A 181 2.34 -9.80 -20.50
N ALA A 182 2.78 -10.58 -19.53
CA ALA A 182 2.77 -12.05 -19.55
C ALA A 182 1.73 -12.55 -18.53
N THR A 183 0.89 -13.49 -18.93
CA THR A 183 -0.21 -13.99 -18.11
C THR A 183 0.19 -15.08 -17.11
N ASP A 184 1.42 -15.57 -17.22
CA ASP A 184 1.98 -16.60 -16.34
C ASP A 184 3.50 -16.66 -16.44
N GLY A 185 4.13 -17.48 -15.58
CA GLY A 185 5.59 -17.65 -15.57
C GLY A 185 6.16 -18.24 -16.85
N ALA A 186 5.45 -19.16 -17.53
CA ALA A 186 5.92 -19.77 -18.75
C ALA A 186 5.90 -18.79 -19.93
N ALA A 187 4.84 -17.98 -20.04
CA ALA A 187 4.75 -16.88 -20.98
C ALA A 187 5.88 -15.85 -20.77
N CYS A 188 6.15 -15.49 -19.51
CA CYS A 188 7.25 -14.59 -19.15
C CYS A 188 8.60 -15.12 -19.64
N ILE A 189 8.93 -16.38 -19.34
CA ILE A 189 10.18 -17.01 -19.78
C ILE A 189 10.28 -16.99 -21.31
N SER A 190 9.22 -17.40 -22.02
CA SER A 190 9.18 -17.42 -23.49
C SER A 190 9.38 -16.01 -24.09
N MET A 191 8.80 -14.96 -23.49
CA MET A 191 8.98 -13.58 -23.95
C MET A 191 10.42 -13.10 -23.73
N ILE A 192 11.03 -13.40 -22.59
CA ILE A 192 12.42 -13.04 -22.30
C ILE A 192 13.38 -13.79 -23.24
N GLU A 193 13.14 -15.08 -23.50
CA GLU A 193 14.00 -15.87 -24.41
C GLU A 193 14.01 -15.32 -25.83
N LYS A 194 12.85 -14.90 -26.35
CA LYS A 194 12.69 -14.37 -27.71
C LYS A 194 13.17 -12.92 -27.86
N ALA A 195 13.18 -12.15 -26.78
CA ALA A 195 13.61 -10.77 -26.82
C ALA A 195 15.13 -10.65 -26.88
N ASP A 196 15.61 -9.51 -27.41
CA ASP A 196 17.02 -9.15 -27.27
C ASP A 196 17.39 -8.93 -25.79
N ALA A 197 18.66 -9.12 -25.44
CA ALA A 197 19.12 -9.07 -24.04
C ALA A 197 18.85 -7.75 -23.32
N ASP A 198 18.79 -6.63 -24.06
CA ASP A 198 18.54 -5.28 -23.50
C ASP A 198 17.10 -4.78 -23.77
N TYR A 199 16.20 -5.65 -24.27
CA TYR A 199 14.85 -5.26 -24.66
C TYR A 199 14.00 -4.85 -23.45
N TYR A 200 13.88 -5.71 -22.45
CA TYR A 200 13.28 -5.35 -21.17
C TYR A 200 14.34 -4.76 -20.25
N LYS A 201 13.92 -3.78 -19.43
CA LYS A 201 14.79 -3.20 -18.41
C LYS A 201 14.45 -3.70 -17.02
N MET A 202 13.25 -4.28 -16.86
CA MET A 202 12.73 -4.71 -15.57
C MET A 202 11.55 -5.66 -15.75
N ILE A 203 11.35 -6.52 -14.76
CA ILE A 203 10.16 -7.37 -14.62
C ILE A 203 9.44 -6.99 -13.33
N LEU A 204 8.14 -6.79 -13.41
CA LEU A 204 7.24 -6.78 -12.25
C LEU A 204 6.56 -8.14 -12.20
N MET A 205 6.81 -8.90 -11.14
CA MET A 205 6.47 -10.32 -11.05
C MET A 205 5.47 -10.55 -9.92
N ASP A 206 4.24 -10.97 -10.28
CA ASP A 206 3.36 -11.55 -9.27
C ASP A 206 3.99 -12.82 -8.66
N ILE A 207 3.91 -12.95 -7.36
CA ILE A 207 4.39 -14.15 -6.66
C ILE A 207 3.39 -15.29 -6.82
N GLN A 208 2.08 -15.00 -6.70
CA GLN A 208 1.02 -16.00 -6.62
C GLN A 208 0.35 -16.18 -7.98
N MET A 209 0.90 -17.07 -8.79
CA MET A 209 0.31 -17.43 -10.08
C MET A 209 0.12 -18.95 -10.19
N PRO A 210 -0.90 -19.43 -10.94
CA PRO A 210 -1.11 -20.86 -11.17
C PRO A 210 -0.02 -21.44 -12.05
N VAL A 211 0.19 -22.76 -11.96
CA VAL A 211 1.12 -23.58 -12.74
C VAL A 211 2.59 -23.31 -12.45
N MET A 212 3.07 -22.08 -12.62
CA MET A 212 4.44 -21.66 -12.31
C MET A 212 4.38 -20.34 -11.55
N ASP A 213 4.73 -20.37 -10.29
CA ASP A 213 4.72 -19.19 -9.43
C ASP A 213 5.88 -18.23 -9.75
N GLY A 214 5.83 -17.01 -9.16
CA GLY A 214 6.87 -16.01 -9.40
C GLY A 214 8.25 -16.40 -8.87
N PHE A 215 8.32 -17.25 -7.86
CA PHE A 215 9.60 -17.75 -7.33
C PHE A 215 10.25 -18.71 -8.30
N ASP A 216 9.51 -19.71 -8.80
CA ASP A 216 10.00 -20.68 -9.78
C ASP A 216 10.37 -20.02 -11.11
N THR A 217 9.58 -19.04 -11.54
CA THR A 217 9.86 -18.21 -12.71
C THR A 217 11.19 -17.47 -12.54
N THR A 218 11.40 -16.83 -11.38
CA THR A 218 12.64 -16.12 -11.08
C THR A 218 13.84 -17.05 -11.07
N LEU A 219 13.74 -18.21 -10.41
CA LEU A 219 14.81 -19.21 -10.40
C LEU A 219 15.19 -19.67 -11.81
N THR A 220 14.19 -19.79 -12.70
CA THR A 220 14.42 -20.17 -14.09
C THR A 220 15.12 -19.07 -14.87
N ILE A 221 14.70 -17.81 -14.70
CA ILE A 221 15.35 -16.65 -15.32
C ILE A 221 16.81 -16.54 -14.86
N ARG A 222 17.09 -16.70 -13.56
CA ARG A 222 18.45 -16.62 -12.98
C ARG A 222 19.40 -17.72 -13.49
N LYS A 223 18.86 -18.81 -14.06
CA LYS A 223 19.64 -19.91 -14.68
C LYS A 223 19.82 -19.77 -16.20
N MET A 224 19.33 -18.70 -16.82
CA MET A 224 19.52 -18.45 -18.25
C MET A 224 21.00 -18.30 -18.59
N LYS A 225 21.39 -18.76 -19.79
CA LYS A 225 22.81 -18.73 -20.26
C LYS A 225 23.25 -17.29 -20.60
N ASP A 226 22.33 -16.42 -20.96
CA ASP A 226 22.61 -15.03 -21.24
C ASP A 226 22.63 -14.26 -19.91
N ASP A 227 23.81 -13.80 -19.51
CA ASP A 227 24.03 -13.11 -18.25
C ASP A 227 23.16 -11.85 -18.10
N LYS A 228 22.92 -11.10 -19.20
CA LYS A 228 22.08 -9.90 -19.15
C LYS A 228 20.61 -10.23 -18.85
N LYS A 229 20.10 -11.30 -19.45
CA LYS A 229 18.74 -11.81 -19.17
C LYS A 229 18.66 -12.38 -17.76
N ALA A 230 19.66 -13.13 -17.34
CA ALA A 230 19.73 -13.69 -15.99
C ALA A 230 19.80 -12.63 -14.89
N MET A 231 20.41 -11.48 -15.17
CA MET A 231 20.57 -10.35 -14.23
C MET A 231 19.46 -9.28 -14.35
N LEU A 232 18.46 -9.49 -15.21
CA LEU A 232 17.35 -8.55 -15.37
C LEU A 232 16.71 -8.25 -14.01
N PRO A 233 16.52 -6.97 -13.63
CA PRO A 233 15.88 -6.63 -12.37
C PRO A 233 14.47 -7.19 -12.30
N ILE A 234 14.16 -7.88 -11.19
CA ILE A 234 12.84 -8.45 -10.90
C ILE A 234 12.34 -7.87 -9.59
N ILE A 235 11.21 -7.18 -9.64
CA ILE A 235 10.51 -6.65 -8.47
C ILE A 235 9.27 -7.52 -8.24
N ALA A 236 9.18 -8.11 -7.06
CA ALA A 236 8.00 -8.89 -6.67
C ALA A 236 6.78 -8.00 -6.43
N MET A 237 5.61 -8.43 -6.88
CA MET A 237 4.31 -7.91 -6.48
C MET A 237 3.66 -8.90 -5.53
N THR A 238 3.38 -8.51 -4.28
CA THR A 238 2.89 -9.42 -3.24
C THR A 238 1.53 -8.98 -2.70
N ALA A 239 0.63 -9.91 -2.43
CA ALA A 239 -0.62 -9.62 -1.73
C ALA A 239 -0.40 -9.24 -0.25
N ASN A 240 0.72 -9.68 0.33
CA ASN A 240 1.08 -9.44 1.73
C ASN A 240 2.50 -8.90 1.82
N ALA A 241 2.67 -7.77 2.52
CA ALA A 241 3.98 -7.17 2.80
C ALA A 241 4.70 -7.82 4.00
N PHE A 242 4.42 -9.10 4.33
CA PHE A 242 5.06 -9.76 5.47
C PHE A 242 6.55 -10.00 5.21
N ALA A 243 7.34 -9.90 6.28
CA ALA A 243 8.79 -10.07 6.24
C ALA A 243 9.24 -11.42 5.66
N GLU A 244 8.42 -12.47 5.77
CA GLU A 244 8.69 -13.81 5.24
C GLU A 244 8.67 -13.85 3.71
N ASP A 245 7.66 -13.26 3.06
CA ASP A 245 7.56 -13.22 1.60
C ASP A 245 8.70 -12.39 1.00
N ARG A 246 9.05 -11.29 1.65
CA ARG A 246 10.19 -10.48 1.28
C ARG A 246 11.51 -11.25 1.33
N GLN A 247 11.77 -11.95 2.43
CA GLN A 247 12.98 -12.75 2.58
C GLN A 247 13.05 -13.85 1.52
N LYS A 248 11.93 -14.52 1.26
CA LYS A 248 11.84 -15.55 0.24
C LYS A 248 12.12 -14.99 -1.16
N ALA A 249 11.48 -13.85 -1.52
CA ALA A 249 11.71 -13.19 -2.80
C ALA A 249 13.19 -12.85 -3.03
N LEU A 250 13.85 -12.25 -2.04
CA LEU A 250 15.27 -11.94 -2.12
C LEU A 250 16.13 -13.22 -2.19
N SER A 251 15.78 -14.29 -1.48
CA SER A 251 16.54 -15.54 -1.46
C SER A 251 16.54 -16.28 -2.81
N VAL A 252 15.48 -16.15 -3.61
CA VAL A 252 15.39 -16.72 -4.95
C VAL A 252 16.02 -15.84 -6.02
N GLY A 253 16.49 -14.65 -5.64
CA GLY A 253 17.20 -13.74 -6.54
C GLY A 253 16.35 -12.60 -7.11
N MET A 254 15.15 -12.30 -6.56
CA MET A 254 14.44 -11.05 -6.86
C MET A 254 15.20 -9.87 -6.25
N ASN A 255 15.04 -8.69 -6.83
CA ASN A 255 15.81 -7.50 -6.45
C ASN A 255 15.12 -6.68 -5.37
N ASP A 256 13.78 -6.59 -5.41
CA ASP A 256 12.96 -5.85 -4.44
C ASP A 256 11.53 -6.39 -4.45
N HIS A 257 10.65 -5.77 -3.67
CA HIS A 257 9.23 -6.12 -3.63
C HIS A 257 8.36 -4.88 -3.44
N VAL A 258 7.09 -4.97 -3.87
CA VAL A 258 6.03 -4.00 -3.62
C VAL A 258 4.75 -4.74 -3.26
N ALA A 259 3.93 -4.14 -2.39
CA ALA A 259 2.63 -4.69 -2.04
C ALA A 259 1.60 -4.42 -3.15
N LYS A 260 0.64 -5.31 -3.33
CA LYS A 260 -0.59 -5.07 -4.08
C LYS A 260 -1.67 -4.46 -3.15
N PRO A 261 -2.49 -3.50 -3.60
CA PRO A 261 -2.49 -2.92 -4.95
C PRO A 261 -1.25 -2.04 -5.19
N VAL A 262 -0.78 -2.01 -6.44
CA VAL A 262 0.43 -1.27 -6.82
C VAL A 262 0.25 0.23 -6.58
N ASP A 263 1.12 0.82 -5.76
CA ASP A 263 1.20 2.27 -5.54
C ASP A 263 2.45 2.83 -6.23
N MET A 264 2.25 3.73 -7.21
CA MET A 264 3.34 4.37 -7.94
C MET A 264 4.24 5.24 -7.06
N ASN A 265 3.75 5.69 -5.89
CA ASN A 265 4.58 6.38 -4.91
C ASN A 265 5.68 5.48 -4.32
N ILE A 266 5.44 4.17 -4.30
CA ILE A 266 6.38 3.15 -3.83
C ILE A 266 7.09 2.49 -5.01
N LEU A 267 6.35 2.11 -6.06
CA LEU A 267 6.89 1.38 -7.19
C LEU A 267 7.89 2.20 -8.00
N ALA A 268 7.58 3.46 -8.37
CA ALA A 268 8.47 4.26 -9.20
C ALA A 268 9.85 4.52 -8.54
N PRO A 269 9.95 4.91 -7.24
CA PRO A 269 11.26 4.99 -6.57
C PRO A 269 11.98 3.64 -6.51
N THR A 270 11.25 2.54 -6.31
CA THR A 270 11.84 1.20 -6.27
C THR A 270 12.42 0.80 -7.62
N MET A 271 11.68 1.03 -8.72
CA MET A 271 12.18 0.82 -10.08
C MET A 271 13.44 1.62 -10.38
N MET A 272 13.48 2.89 -9.96
CA MET A 272 14.61 3.80 -10.21
C MET A 272 15.92 3.39 -9.53
N LYS A 273 15.88 2.54 -8.51
CA LYS A 273 17.10 1.98 -7.88
C LYS A 273 17.85 1.04 -8.81
N TYR A 274 17.15 0.43 -9.77
CA TYR A 274 17.66 -0.65 -10.62
C TYR A 274 17.80 -0.24 -12.09
N LEU A 275 17.54 1.03 -12.41
CA LEU A 275 17.73 1.69 -13.71
C LEU A 275 18.92 2.65 -13.64
#